data_56f7a0a958a7c7881fec31c766c40147
#
_entry.id   56f7a0a958a7c7881fec31c766c40147
#
_cell.length_a   1.000
_cell.length_b   1.000
_cell.length_c   1.000
_cell.angle_alpha   90.00
_cell.angle_beta   90.00
_cell.angle_gamma   90.00
#
_symmetry.space_group_name_H-M   'P 1'
#
loop_
_entity.id
_entity.type
_entity.pdbx_description
1 polymer ?
#
loop_
_entity_poly.entity_id
_entity_poly.type
_entity_poly.pdbx_seq_one_letter_code
_entity_poly.pdbx_strand_id
1 'polypeptide(L)'
;ARCHVPVDYLIWSFTILLLIIGLLGSVVPMLPGTTFIMLGVVLQKLMLSATMSWYVVGWIALIWVVSVLADIAGVIIGARLFGGSKWGMTGASGGAIVGMFFSLPALLLGTFLGAVAAEKFGAKKSDHESLRSGVGATAGFLLSTFARFGCALAMIALFLIAVLSWANLPMPVS
;
A
#
# COMPACT_ATOMS: atom_id res chain seq x y z
N ALA A 1 13.67 25.50 31.38
CA ALA A 1 12.32 25.20 30.93
C ALA A 1 12.36 25.05 29.41
N ARG A 2 12.42 23.81 28.88
CA ARG A 2 12.43 23.57 27.43
C ARG A 2 11.00 23.60 26.92
N CYS A 3 10.65 24.63 26.13
CA CYS A 3 9.42 24.67 25.35
C CYS A 3 9.46 23.66 24.20
N HIS A 4 9.56 22.36 24.49
CA HIS A 4 9.52 21.30 23.47
C HIS A 4 8.14 20.65 23.29
N VAL A 5 7.23 20.94 24.21
CA VAL A 5 5.88 20.33 24.24
C VAL A 5 5.07 20.55 22.95
N PRO A 6 5.04 21.73 22.31
CA PRO A 6 4.24 21.91 21.10
C PRO A 6 4.80 21.20 19.86
N VAL A 7 6.13 21.06 19.77
CA VAL A 7 6.78 20.42 18.60
C VAL A 7 6.54 18.91 18.59
N ASP A 8 6.61 18.27 19.77
CA ASP A 8 6.38 16.82 19.89
C ASP A 8 4.95 16.46 19.48
N TYR A 9 3.95 17.23 19.90
CA TYR A 9 2.56 17.01 19.48
C TYR A 9 2.36 17.20 17.97
N LEU A 10 3.04 18.15 17.34
CA LEU A 10 3.01 18.34 15.90
C LEU A 10 3.60 17.13 15.15
N ILE A 11 4.75 16.62 15.64
CA ILE A 11 5.39 15.43 15.03
C ILE A 11 4.47 14.23 15.16
N TRP A 12 3.88 13.97 16.32
CA TRP A 12 2.93 12.89 16.53
C TRP A 12 1.70 13.01 15.62
N SER A 13 1.11 14.22 15.54
CA SER A 13 -0.05 14.47 14.68
C SER A 13 0.27 14.20 13.22
N PHE A 14 1.43 14.64 12.75
CA PHE A 14 1.87 14.43 11.38
C PHE A 14 2.18 12.96 11.09
N THR A 15 2.81 12.25 12.03
CA THR A 15 3.07 10.82 11.92
C THR A 15 1.77 10.03 11.83
N ILE A 16 0.81 10.30 12.74
CA ILE A 16 -0.50 9.65 12.73
C ILE A 16 -1.23 9.91 11.40
N LEU A 17 -1.19 11.15 10.91
CA LEU A 17 -1.77 11.50 9.62
C LEU A 17 -1.15 10.67 8.47
N LEU A 18 0.19 10.54 8.44
CA LEU A 18 0.88 9.72 7.45
C LEU A 18 0.54 8.22 7.56
N LEU A 19 0.38 7.69 8.77
CA LEU A 19 -0.05 6.31 8.98
C LEU A 19 -1.48 6.08 8.47
N ILE A 20 -2.40 7.00 8.74
CA ILE A 20 -3.79 6.94 8.25
C ILE A 20 -3.84 7.04 6.73
N ILE A 21 -3.15 8.02 6.14
CA ILE A 21 -3.06 8.18 4.68
C ILE A 21 -2.42 6.94 4.06
N GLY A 22 -1.37 6.38 4.67
CA GLY A 22 -0.72 5.18 4.21
C GLY A 22 -1.62 3.95 4.27
N LEU A 23 -2.39 3.78 5.33
CA LEU A 23 -3.36 2.69 5.46
C LEU A 23 -4.47 2.80 4.42
N LEU A 24 -5.06 3.98 4.26
CA LEU A 24 -6.06 4.23 3.22
C LEU A 24 -5.47 4.06 1.82
N GLY A 25 -4.25 4.56 1.61
CA GLY A 25 -3.52 4.42 0.35
C GLY A 25 -3.15 2.98 0.00
N SER A 26 -3.07 2.07 0.99
CA SER A 26 -2.82 0.65 0.71
C SER A 26 -3.99 -0.05 0.01
N VAL A 27 -5.21 0.51 0.13
CA VAL A 27 -6.42 0.02 -0.55
C VAL A 27 -6.53 0.60 -1.97
N VAL A 28 -5.98 1.80 -2.19
CA VAL A 28 -6.02 2.49 -3.48
C VAL A 28 -4.80 2.08 -4.32
N PRO A 29 -4.99 1.49 -5.52
CA PRO A 29 -3.91 0.85 -6.28
C PRO A 29 -2.83 1.80 -6.79
N MET A 30 -3.09 3.08 -6.87
CA MET A 30 -2.14 4.09 -7.39
C MET A 30 -1.36 4.81 -6.29
N LEU A 31 -1.77 4.69 -5.02
CA LEU A 31 -1.08 5.35 -3.93
C LEU A 31 -0.08 4.38 -3.27
N PRO A 32 1.17 4.79 -3.08
CA PRO A 32 2.18 3.97 -2.41
C PRO A 32 1.95 3.98 -0.89
N GLY A 33 0.84 3.35 -0.42
CA GLY A 33 0.38 3.42 0.97
C GLY A 33 1.45 2.99 1.98
N THR A 34 2.12 1.87 1.74
CA THR A 34 3.21 1.38 2.61
C THR A 34 4.40 2.34 2.65
N THR A 35 4.64 3.11 1.57
CA THR A 35 5.68 4.15 1.54
C THR A 35 5.35 5.33 2.44
N PHE A 36 4.07 5.76 2.51
CA PHE A 36 3.65 6.80 3.45
C PHE A 36 3.79 6.35 4.91
N ILE A 37 3.49 5.08 5.21
CA ILE A 37 3.73 4.51 6.55
C ILE A 37 5.23 4.54 6.86
N MET A 38 6.08 4.10 5.93
CA MET A 38 7.53 4.12 6.10
C MET A 38 8.05 5.54 6.34
N LEU A 39 7.57 6.53 5.56
CA LEU A 39 7.94 7.94 5.76
C LEU A 39 7.53 8.44 7.15
N GLY A 40 6.34 8.09 7.63
CA GLY A 40 5.89 8.45 8.98
C GLY A 40 6.79 7.87 10.06
N VAL A 41 7.16 6.60 9.95
CA VAL A 41 8.06 5.92 10.90
C VAL A 41 9.46 6.54 10.89
N VAL A 42 10.03 6.82 9.72
CA VAL A 42 11.35 7.45 9.60
C VAL A 42 11.33 8.86 10.16
N LEU A 43 10.32 9.65 9.82
CA LEU A 43 10.15 11.00 10.36
C LEU A 43 10.10 10.98 11.89
N GLN A 44 9.27 10.10 12.46
CA GLN A 44 9.15 9.92 13.91
C GLN A 44 10.52 9.59 14.53
N LYS A 45 11.26 8.66 13.93
CA LYS A 45 12.58 8.27 14.44
C LYS A 45 13.61 9.39 14.35
N LEU A 46 13.61 10.17 13.29
CA LEU A 46 14.54 11.27 13.11
C LEU A 46 14.28 12.44 14.06
N MET A 47 12.99 12.76 14.28
CA MET A 47 12.61 13.90 15.12
C MET A 47 12.53 13.55 16.60
N LEU A 48 12.07 12.35 16.93
CA LEU A 48 11.93 11.82 18.28
C LEU A 48 12.79 10.56 18.44
N SER A 49 14.09 10.71 18.40
CA SER A 49 15.06 9.60 18.36
C SER A 49 14.93 8.59 19.50
N ALA A 50 14.37 9.00 20.65
CA ALA A 50 14.18 8.15 21.83
C ALA A 50 12.97 7.21 21.74
N THR A 51 12.00 7.47 20.84
CA THR A 51 10.71 6.74 20.83
C THR A 51 10.79 5.30 20.35
N MET A 52 11.82 4.92 19.60
CA MET A 52 12.00 3.55 19.12
C MET A 52 13.45 3.25 18.78
N SER A 53 13.81 1.96 18.74
CA SER A 53 15.13 1.48 18.32
C SER A 53 15.25 1.45 16.79
N TRP A 54 16.48 1.61 16.27
CA TRP A 54 16.80 1.42 14.85
C TRP A 54 16.50 -0.01 14.36
N TYR A 55 16.53 -1.00 15.27
CA TYR A 55 16.13 -2.37 14.93
C TYR A 55 14.67 -2.47 14.48
N VAL A 56 13.77 -1.75 15.15
CA VAL A 56 12.34 -1.72 14.77
C VAL A 56 12.15 -1.05 13.43
N VAL A 57 12.83 0.06 13.19
CA VAL A 57 12.81 0.74 11.88
C VAL A 57 13.32 -0.21 10.79
N GLY A 58 14.37 -0.99 11.07
CA GLY A 58 14.89 -2.00 10.15
C GLY A 58 13.88 -3.09 9.80
N TRP A 59 13.15 -3.61 10.78
CA TRP A 59 12.07 -4.60 10.53
C TRP A 59 10.91 -4.01 9.72
N ILE A 60 10.51 -2.77 10.03
CA ILE A 60 9.47 -2.08 9.27
C ILE A 60 9.95 -1.83 7.83
N ALA A 61 11.21 -1.43 7.65
CA ALA A 61 11.81 -1.27 6.32
C ALA A 61 11.86 -2.59 5.54
N LEU A 62 12.15 -3.71 6.21
CA LEU A 62 12.13 -5.03 5.58
C LEU A 62 10.73 -5.38 5.05
N ILE A 63 9.69 -5.17 5.86
CA ILE A 63 8.30 -5.40 5.44
C ILE A 63 7.94 -4.47 4.28
N TRP A 64 8.38 -3.22 4.32
CA TRP A 64 8.19 -2.27 3.22
C TRP A 64 8.83 -2.76 1.93
N VAL A 65 10.09 -3.23 1.97
CA VAL A 65 10.77 -3.81 0.80
C VAL A 65 10.03 -5.02 0.26
N VAL A 66 9.59 -5.93 1.15
CA VAL A 66 8.80 -7.11 0.76
C VAL A 66 7.49 -6.69 0.09
N SER A 67 6.80 -5.67 0.61
CA SER A 67 5.58 -5.13 0.00
C SER A 67 5.84 -4.60 -1.41
N VAL A 68 6.89 -3.81 -1.60
CA VAL A 68 7.27 -3.27 -2.92
C VAL A 68 7.64 -4.39 -3.90
N LEU A 69 8.41 -5.37 -3.45
CA LEU A 69 8.76 -6.54 -4.28
C LEU A 69 7.54 -7.36 -4.65
N ALA A 70 6.61 -7.57 -3.72
CA ALA A 70 5.35 -8.26 -3.97
C ALA A 70 4.48 -7.54 -4.99
N ASP A 71 4.47 -6.20 -4.99
CA ASP A 71 3.77 -5.40 -5.99
C ASP A 71 4.35 -5.60 -7.38
N ILE A 72 5.67 -5.53 -7.52
CA ILE A 72 6.36 -5.76 -8.79
C ILE A 72 6.14 -7.19 -9.27
N ALA A 73 6.31 -8.16 -8.38
CA ALA A 73 6.10 -9.58 -8.70
C ALA A 73 4.64 -9.84 -9.09
N GLY A 74 3.66 -9.24 -8.38
CA GLY A 74 2.24 -9.36 -8.68
C GLY A 74 1.89 -8.90 -10.10
N VAL A 75 2.46 -7.77 -10.53
CA VAL A 75 2.28 -7.26 -11.91
C VAL A 75 2.86 -8.22 -12.94
N ILE A 76 4.08 -8.73 -12.72
CA ILE A 76 4.76 -9.64 -13.65
C ILE A 76 4.04 -10.99 -13.72
N ILE A 77 3.71 -11.57 -12.57
CA ILE A 77 3.06 -12.88 -12.47
C ILE A 77 1.63 -12.80 -13.02
N GLY A 78 0.88 -11.75 -12.65
CA GLY A 78 -0.47 -11.51 -13.16
C GLY A 78 -0.49 -11.43 -14.69
N ALA A 79 0.44 -10.67 -15.29
CA ALA A 79 0.54 -10.57 -16.74
C ALA A 79 0.84 -11.92 -17.40
N ARG A 80 1.69 -12.77 -16.78
CA ARG A 80 2.07 -14.07 -17.34
C ARG A 80 1.00 -15.15 -17.16
N LEU A 81 0.43 -15.27 -15.98
CA LEU A 81 -0.52 -16.36 -15.66
C LEU A 81 -1.86 -16.23 -16.35
N PHE A 82 -2.33 -15.03 -16.58
CA PHE A 82 -3.64 -14.79 -17.17
C PHE A 82 -3.60 -14.42 -18.65
N GLY A 83 -2.41 -14.49 -19.27
CA GLY A 83 -2.24 -14.21 -20.69
C GLY A 83 -2.59 -12.78 -21.07
N GLY A 84 -2.55 -11.86 -20.09
CA GLY A 84 -2.81 -10.43 -20.30
C GLY A 84 -1.76 -9.81 -21.24
N SER A 85 -2.23 -9.06 -22.23
CA SER A 85 -1.38 -8.25 -23.07
C SER A 85 -1.10 -6.89 -22.41
N LYS A 86 -0.18 -6.12 -22.98
CA LYS A 86 0.04 -4.72 -22.53
C LYS A 86 -1.24 -3.89 -22.61
N TRP A 87 -2.10 -4.19 -23.55
CA TRP A 87 -3.41 -3.54 -23.72
C TRP A 87 -4.36 -3.88 -22.55
N GLY A 88 -4.41 -5.13 -22.12
CA GLY A 88 -5.22 -5.52 -20.95
C GLY A 88 -4.75 -4.84 -19.67
N MET A 89 -3.43 -4.71 -19.47
CA MET A 89 -2.87 -4.01 -18.30
C MET A 89 -3.23 -2.52 -18.31
N THR A 90 -3.06 -1.83 -19.45
CA THR A 90 -3.43 -0.41 -19.56
C THR A 90 -4.92 -0.20 -19.41
N GLY A 91 -5.74 -1.08 -19.98
CA GLY A 91 -7.19 -1.05 -19.82
C GLY A 91 -7.65 -1.28 -18.39
N ALA A 92 -7.07 -2.27 -17.70
CA ALA A 92 -7.34 -2.53 -16.28
C ALA A 92 -7.00 -1.31 -15.41
N SER A 93 -5.83 -0.71 -15.62
CA SER A 93 -5.38 0.47 -14.88
C SER A 93 -6.29 1.68 -15.17
N GLY A 94 -6.61 1.94 -16.43
CA GLY A 94 -7.53 3.02 -16.82
C GLY A 94 -8.93 2.83 -16.25
N GLY A 95 -9.46 1.62 -16.32
CA GLY A 95 -10.77 1.26 -15.74
C GLY A 95 -10.79 1.37 -14.22
N ALA A 96 -9.70 0.99 -13.55
CA ALA A 96 -9.54 1.14 -12.09
C ALA A 96 -9.56 2.62 -11.69
N ILE A 97 -8.84 3.49 -12.42
CA ILE A 97 -8.82 4.93 -12.16
C ILE A 97 -10.23 5.51 -12.25
N VAL A 98 -10.94 5.22 -13.35
CA VAL A 98 -12.32 5.71 -13.54
C VAL A 98 -13.23 5.16 -12.44
N GLY A 99 -13.16 3.85 -12.16
CA GLY A 99 -14.00 3.20 -11.15
C GLY A 99 -13.77 3.72 -9.72
N MET A 100 -12.55 4.16 -9.40
CA MET A 100 -12.18 4.68 -8.09
C MET A 100 -12.99 5.94 -7.70
N PHE A 101 -13.38 6.78 -8.67
CA PHE A 101 -14.15 8.00 -8.40
C PHE A 101 -15.61 7.71 -8.00
N PHE A 102 -16.10 6.49 -8.22
CA PHE A 102 -17.49 6.14 -7.92
C PHE A 102 -17.61 5.32 -6.63
N SER A 103 -16.98 4.17 -6.55
CA SER A 103 -17.02 3.30 -5.37
C SER A 103 -16.07 2.11 -5.50
N LEU A 104 -15.85 1.39 -4.40
CA LEU A 104 -15.02 0.17 -4.40
C LEU A 104 -15.56 -0.92 -5.36
N PRO A 105 -16.87 -1.21 -5.41
CA PRO A 105 -17.42 -2.09 -6.43
C PRO A 105 -17.22 -1.58 -7.85
N ALA A 106 -17.38 -0.27 -8.08
CA ALA A 106 -17.16 0.34 -9.40
C ALA A 106 -15.69 0.27 -9.83
N LEU A 107 -14.74 0.35 -8.89
CA LEU A 107 -13.32 0.14 -9.15
C LEU A 107 -13.04 -1.29 -9.66
N LEU A 108 -13.63 -2.31 -9.04
CA LEU A 108 -13.47 -3.70 -9.47
C LEU A 108 -14.11 -3.93 -10.85
N LEU A 109 -15.32 -3.43 -11.05
CA LEU A 109 -16.00 -3.50 -12.35
C LEU A 109 -15.23 -2.73 -13.42
N GLY A 110 -14.73 -1.56 -13.11
CA GLY A 110 -13.89 -0.74 -14.01
C GLY A 110 -12.61 -1.46 -14.40
N THR A 111 -11.91 -2.08 -13.45
CA THR A 111 -10.73 -2.90 -13.70
C THR A 111 -11.04 -4.06 -14.64
N PHE A 112 -12.13 -4.78 -14.37
CA PHE A 112 -12.57 -5.91 -15.19
C PHE A 112 -12.95 -5.46 -16.61
N LEU A 113 -13.89 -4.52 -16.73
CA LEU A 113 -14.38 -4.04 -18.03
C LEU A 113 -13.29 -3.35 -18.84
N GLY A 114 -12.44 -2.58 -18.19
CA GLY A 114 -11.29 -1.93 -18.81
C GLY A 114 -10.30 -2.95 -19.39
N ALA A 115 -9.99 -4.01 -18.65
CA ALA A 115 -9.13 -5.09 -19.15
C ALA A 115 -9.77 -5.81 -20.34
N VAL A 116 -11.04 -6.20 -20.24
CA VAL A 116 -11.77 -6.91 -21.30
C VAL A 116 -11.86 -6.05 -22.58
N ALA A 117 -12.26 -4.78 -22.43
CA ALA A 117 -12.38 -3.88 -23.57
C ALA A 117 -11.04 -3.65 -24.27
N ALA A 118 -9.97 -3.40 -23.52
CA ALA A 118 -8.65 -3.16 -24.08
C ALA A 118 -8.07 -4.43 -24.75
N GLU A 119 -8.31 -5.63 -24.22
CA GLU A 119 -7.91 -6.88 -24.85
C GLU A 119 -8.69 -7.16 -26.13
N LYS A 120 -10.00 -6.89 -26.13
CA LYS A 120 -10.85 -7.11 -27.30
C LYS A 120 -10.55 -6.12 -28.42
N PHE A 121 -10.49 -4.84 -28.11
CA PHE A 121 -10.34 -3.77 -29.11
C PHE A 121 -8.88 -3.46 -29.42
N GLY A 122 -7.99 -3.51 -28.44
CA GLY A 122 -6.56 -3.19 -28.61
C GLY A 122 -5.72 -4.39 -29.04
N ALA A 123 -5.85 -5.53 -28.38
CA ALA A 123 -5.10 -6.73 -28.68
C ALA A 123 -5.79 -7.65 -29.71
N LYS A 124 -7.06 -7.34 -30.11
CA LYS A 124 -7.87 -8.13 -31.03
C LYS A 124 -8.01 -9.60 -30.65
N LYS A 125 -8.07 -9.88 -29.35
CA LYS A 125 -8.26 -11.24 -28.81
C LYS A 125 -9.72 -11.69 -28.92
N SER A 126 -9.91 -13.01 -28.85
CA SER A 126 -11.26 -13.60 -28.79
C SER A 126 -12.00 -13.19 -27.51
N ASP A 127 -13.33 -13.26 -27.52
CA ASP A 127 -14.16 -12.89 -26.38
C ASP A 127 -13.82 -13.71 -25.14
N HIS A 128 -13.55 -15.00 -25.29
CA HIS A 128 -13.17 -15.90 -24.21
C HIS A 128 -11.81 -15.54 -23.58
N GLU A 129 -10.82 -15.19 -24.40
CA GLU A 129 -9.49 -14.78 -23.93
C GLU A 129 -9.53 -13.42 -23.25
N SER A 130 -10.35 -12.49 -23.77
CA SER A 130 -10.56 -11.17 -23.18
C SER A 130 -11.23 -11.26 -21.80
N LEU A 131 -12.28 -12.10 -21.67
CA LEU A 131 -12.93 -12.36 -20.40
C LEU A 131 -11.99 -13.00 -19.39
N ARG A 132 -11.18 -13.99 -19.79
CA ARG A 132 -10.17 -14.62 -18.94
C ARG A 132 -9.15 -13.61 -18.44
N SER A 133 -8.69 -12.71 -19.31
CA SER A 133 -7.78 -11.61 -18.95
C SER A 133 -8.40 -10.66 -17.94
N GLY A 134 -9.70 -10.31 -18.12
CA GLY A 134 -10.45 -9.46 -17.19
C GLY A 134 -10.57 -10.07 -15.80
N VAL A 135 -10.97 -11.35 -15.72
CA VAL A 135 -11.03 -12.09 -14.44
C VAL A 135 -9.66 -12.13 -13.77
N GLY A 136 -8.61 -12.41 -14.55
CA GLY A 136 -7.24 -12.44 -14.05
C GLY A 136 -6.77 -11.10 -13.51
N ALA A 137 -7.05 -10.01 -14.22
CA ALA A 137 -6.71 -8.66 -13.78
C ALA A 137 -7.40 -8.31 -12.46
N THR A 138 -8.69 -8.62 -12.34
CA THR A 138 -9.47 -8.34 -11.12
C THR A 138 -9.01 -9.21 -9.94
N ALA A 139 -8.77 -10.50 -10.15
CA ALA A 139 -8.27 -11.40 -9.12
C ALA A 139 -6.86 -11.01 -8.65
N GLY A 140 -5.97 -10.68 -9.59
CA GLY A 140 -4.62 -10.19 -9.29
C GLY A 140 -4.65 -8.86 -8.51
N PHE A 141 -5.55 -7.97 -8.89
CA PHE A 141 -5.78 -6.72 -8.17
C PHE A 141 -6.22 -6.95 -6.71
N LEU A 142 -7.22 -7.81 -6.50
CA LEU A 142 -7.69 -8.14 -5.16
C LEU A 142 -6.57 -8.75 -4.30
N LEU A 143 -5.86 -9.74 -4.85
CA LEU A 143 -4.77 -10.40 -4.14
C LEU A 143 -3.65 -9.42 -3.76
N SER A 144 -3.25 -8.54 -4.68
CA SER A 144 -2.26 -7.49 -4.42
C SER A 144 -2.74 -6.52 -3.33
N THR A 145 -4.01 -6.11 -3.39
CA THR A 145 -4.60 -5.19 -2.40
C THR A 145 -4.62 -5.82 -1.00
N PHE A 146 -5.00 -7.09 -0.87
CA PHE A 146 -4.96 -7.80 0.41
C PHE A 146 -3.53 -7.95 0.96
N ALA A 147 -2.57 -8.27 0.10
CA ALA A 147 -1.16 -8.37 0.49
C ALA A 147 -0.63 -7.02 0.99
N ARG A 148 -0.88 -5.93 0.27
CA ARG A 148 -0.49 -4.56 0.68
C ARG A 148 -1.11 -4.15 2.01
N PHE A 149 -2.41 -4.41 2.16
CA PHE A 149 -3.13 -4.09 3.39
C PHE A 149 -2.58 -4.87 4.57
N GLY A 150 -2.29 -6.17 4.40
CA GLY A 150 -1.64 -6.99 5.42
C GLY A 150 -0.25 -6.47 5.81
N CYS A 151 0.59 -6.08 4.83
CA CYS A 151 1.89 -5.46 5.10
C CYS A 151 1.73 -4.11 5.82
N ALA A 152 0.78 -3.26 5.42
CA ALA A 152 0.50 -1.99 6.07
C ALA A 152 0.10 -2.17 7.54
N LEU A 153 -0.80 -3.12 7.82
CA LEU A 153 -1.20 -3.45 9.19
C LEU A 153 -0.03 -3.98 10.02
N ALA A 154 0.82 -4.85 9.46
CA ALA A 154 2.01 -5.36 10.14
C ALA A 154 3.00 -4.23 10.48
N MET A 155 3.24 -3.30 9.56
CA MET A 155 4.11 -2.14 9.80
C MET A 155 3.56 -1.24 10.92
N ILE A 156 2.25 -0.94 10.90
CA ILE A 156 1.58 -0.13 11.93
C ILE A 156 1.61 -0.86 13.28
N ALA A 157 1.34 -2.17 13.31
CA ALA A 157 1.39 -2.96 14.53
C ALA A 157 2.79 -2.96 15.17
N LEU A 158 3.84 -3.17 14.38
CA LEU A 158 5.22 -3.08 14.87
C LEU A 158 5.56 -1.68 15.40
N PHE A 159 5.12 -0.64 14.71
CA PHE A 159 5.29 0.74 15.17
C PHE A 159 4.60 0.98 16.51
N LEU A 160 3.34 0.57 16.64
CA LEU A 160 2.57 0.73 17.89
C LEU A 160 3.18 -0.07 19.05
N ILE A 161 3.58 -1.33 18.80
CA ILE A 161 4.24 -2.16 19.82
C ILE A 161 5.55 -1.49 20.29
N ALA A 162 6.34 -0.95 19.38
CA ALA A 162 7.60 -0.28 19.72
C ALA A 162 7.37 0.97 20.58
N VAL A 163 6.38 1.79 20.21
CA VAL A 163 6.03 3.00 20.94
C VAL A 163 5.46 2.68 22.32
N LEU A 164 4.54 1.70 22.40
CA LEU A 164 3.95 1.28 23.68
C LEU A 164 4.98 0.65 24.61
N SER A 165 5.89 -0.17 24.07
CA SER A 165 6.97 -0.76 24.89
C SER A 165 7.91 0.31 25.44
N TRP A 166 8.21 1.36 24.64
CA TRP A 166 9.00 2.48 25.10
C TRP A 166 8.29 3.30 26.19
N ALA A 167 6.98 3.53 26.05
CA ALA A 167 6.19 4.26 27.05
C ALA A 167 6.10 3.54 28.42
N ASN A 168 6.23 2.22 28.42
CA ASN A 168 6.19 1.40 29.63
C ASN A 168 7.56 1.17 30.30
N LEU A 169 8.66 1.66 29.70
CA LEU A 169 9.98 1.62 30.37
C LEU A 169 10.01 2.63 31.50
N PRO A 170 10.46 2.25 32.72
CA PRO A 170 10.62 3.20 33.80
C PRO A 170 11.66 4.24 33.37
N MET A 171 11.26 5.53 33.43
CA MET A 171 12.15 6.64 33.13
C MET A 171 13.36 6.55 34.06
N PRO A 172 14.60 6.62 33.56
CA PRO A 172 15.75 6.71 34.42
C PRO A 172 15.62 7.98 35.26
N VAL A 173 15.49 7.77 36.57
CA VAL A 173 15.48 8.89 37.54
C VAL A 173 16.91 9.43 37.53
N SER A 174 17.09 10.58 36.89
CA SER A 174 18.33 11.36 36.95
C SER A 174 18.28 12.37 38.08
#